data_dc3fb3f0e51da281f9ca07392ff5fca4
#
_entry.id   dc3fb3f0e51da281f9ca07392ff5fca4
#
_cell.length_a   1.000
_cell.length_b   1.000
_cell.length_c   1.000
_cell.angle_alpha   90.00
_cell.angle_beta   90.00
_cell.angle_gamma   90.00
#
_symmetry.space_group_name_H-M   'P 1'
#
loop_
_entity.id
_entity.type
_entity.pdbx_description
1 polymer ?
#
loop_
_entity_poly.entity_id
_entity_poly.type
_entity_poly.pdbx_seq_one_letter_code
_entity_poly.pdbx_strand_id
1 'polypeptide(L)'
;MSDSSRIGVVLLLATAALTGVIYAIARPTPPERMKAYGGPIGVLGRWAYFVTRPLLRVAITLRLTANAVTAVGAAVALAAGGFAAVGEWGWAGILLVFGSWCDLIDGEIARATGTQGKAGAFLDSNLDRLSEIALFAGLAASLPDRSASIWAVAALASSLMVSYARARGEGLGVECPNFGMERPHRVVLLMFAMLFAPFVPGAGGALLLEGACAVVTVGASATALGRMIVIHQRLRRQEQGPGGSGPAGSA
;
A
#
# COMPACT_ATOMS: atom_id res chain seq x y z
N MET A 1 -18.95 -16.27 2.87
CA MET A 1 -17.73 -16.50 2.04
C MET A 1 -17.97 -17.66 1.11
N SER A 2 -17.69 -17.50 -0.17
CA SER A 2 -17.96 -18.49 -1.21
C SER A 2 -16.81 -19.51 -1.36
N ASP A 3 -17.13 -20.74 -1.76
CA ASP A 3 -16.10 -21.74 -2.06
C ASP A 3 -15.24 -21.31 -3.25
N SER A 4 -15.80 -20.50 -4.16
CA SER A 4 -15.06 -19.92 -5.28
C SER A 4 -13.90 -19.02 -4.82
N SER A 5 -14.07 -18.25 -3.73
CA SER A 5 -12.98 -17.43 -3.18
C SER A 5 -11.84 -18.28 -2.61
N ARG A 6 -12.16 -19.39 -1.93
CA ARG A 6 -11.14 -20.33 -1.42
C ARG A 6 -10.34 -20.97 -2.56
N ILE A 7 -11.02 -21.44 -3.60
CA ILE A 7 -10.37 -22.01 -4.79
C ILE A 7 -9.47 -20.96 -5.44
N GLY A 8 -9.96 -19.73 -5.64
CA GLY A 8 -9.18 -18.64 -6.20
C GLY A 8 -7.91 -18.34 -5.40
N VAL A 9 -8.02 -18.27 -4.07
CA VAL A 9 -6.85 -18.05 -3.20
C VAL A 9 -5.86 -19.22 -3.28
N VAL A 10 -6.33 -20.48 -3.26
CA VAL A 10 -5.45 -21.64 -3.41
C VAL A 10 -4.69 -21.59 -4.72
N LEU A 11 -5.37 -21.28 -5.84
CA LEU A 11 -4.71 -21.14 -7.16
C LEU A 11 -3.69 -20.00 -7.16
N LEU A 12 -4.01 -18.86 -6.56
CA LEU A 12 -3.09 -17.75 -6.44
C LEU A 12 -1.85 -18.14 -5.62
N LEU A 13 -2.03 -18.76 -4.46
CA LEU A 13 -0.94 -19.19 -3.60
C LEU A 13 -0.08 -20.27 -4.24
N ALA A 14 -0.69 -21.22 -4.96
CA ALA A 14 0.02 -22.25 -5.70
C ALA A 14 0.88 -21.62 -6.83
N THR A 15 0.32 -20.64 -7.57
CA THR A 15 1.05 -19.91 -8.59
C THR A 15 2.19 -19.08 -7.97
N ALA A 16 1.94 -18.43 -6.83
CA ALA A 16 2.96 -17.69 -6.09
C ALA A 16 4.09 -18.61 -5.60
N ALA A 17 3.76 -19.79 -5.07
CA ALA A 17 4.75 -20.79 -4.64
C ALA A 17 5.58 -21.29 -5.81
N LEU A 18 4.95 -21.67 -6.93
CA LEU A 18 5.64 -22.12 -8.14
C LEU A 18 6.59 -21.05 -8.68
N THR A 19 6.12 -19.80 -8.83
CA THR A 19 6.95 -18.70 -9.31
C THR A 19 8.04 -18.31 -8.30
N GLY A 20 7.80 -18.50 -7.00
CA GLY A 20 8.79 -18.35 -5.93
C GLY A 20 9.93 -19.36 -6.04
N VAL A 21 9.60 -20.63 -6.30
CA VAL A 21 10.61 -21.68 -6.56
C VAL A 21 11.43 -21.35 -7.82
N ILE A 22 10.76 -20.95 -8.91
CA ILE A 22 11.45 -20.53 -10.14
C ILE A 22 12.38 -19.36 -9.87
N TYR A 23 11.93 -18.36 -9.11
CA TYR A 23 12.74 -17.20 -8.72
C TYR A 23 13.95 -17.61 -7.88
N ALA A 24 13.79 -18.52 -6.92
CA ALA A 24 14.88 -19.01 -6.08
C ALA A 24 15.95 -19.78 -6.86
N ILE A 25 15.53 -20.54 -7.89
CA ILE A 25 16.43 -21.28 -8.79
C ILE A 25 17.11 -20.33 -9.76
N ALA A 26 16.36 -19.44 -10.41
CA ALA A 26 16.88 -18.54 -11.45
C ALA A 26 17.80 -17.45 -10.89
N ARG A 27 17.66 -17.08 -9.59
CA ARG A 27 18.44 -16.03 -8.90
C ARG A 27 18.67 -14.79 -9.77
N PRO A 28 17.61 -14.19 -10.35
CA PRO A 28 17.76 -13.06 -11.26
C PRO A 28 18.36 -11.87 -10.53
N THR A 29 19.23 -11.13 -11.21
CA THR A 29 19.77 -9.87 -10.65
C THR A 29 18.66 -8.82 -10.56
N PRO A 30 18.35 -8.33 -9.35
CA PRO A 30 17.35 -7.29 -9.19
C PRO A 30 17.90 -5.94 -9.70
N PRO A 31 17.02 -5.01 -10.12
CA PRO A 31 17.41 -3.63 -10.42
C PRO A 31 18.11 -2.98 -9.22
N GLU A 32 19.06 -2.07 -9.47
CA GLU A 32 19.86 -1.41 -8.42
C GLU A 32 18.98 -0.79 -7.29
N ARG A 33 17.88 -0.15 -7.66
CA ARG A 33 16.94 0.44 -6.71
C ARG A 33 16.30 -0.55 -5.75
N MET A 34 16.13 -1.81 -6.18
CA MET A 34 15.55 -2.86 -5.33
C MET A 34 16.57 -3.53 -4.41
N LYS A 35 17.86 -3.28 -4.63
CA LYS A 35 18.93 -3.73 -3.74
C LYS A 35 18.91 -2.98 -2.41
N ALA A 36 18.44 -1.73 -2.40
CA ALA A 36 18.32 -0.92 -1.19
C ALA A 36 17.25 -1.41 -0.20
N TYR A 37 16.28 -2.19 -0.67
CA TYR A 37 15.22 -2.73 0.19
C TYR A 37 15.69 -4.04 0.83
N GLY A 38 15.96 -4.02 2.13
CA GLY A 38 16.30 -5.19 2.93
C GLY A 38 15.08 -5.92 3.50
N GLY A 39 15.34 -7.02 4.21
CA GLY A 39 14.32 -7.76 4.93
C GLY A 39 13.30 -8.51 4.06
N PRO A 40 12.26 -9.09 4.68
CA PRO A 40 11.26 -9.92 4.00
C PRO A 40 10.46 -9.18 2.90
N ILE A 41 10.11 -7.91 3.14
CA ILE A 41 9.38 -7.09 2.16
C ILE A 41 10.24 -6.79 0.93
N GLY A 42 11.55 -6.60 1.11
CA GLY A 42 12.45 -6.45 -0.01
C GLY A 42 12.58 -7.74 -0.85
N VAL A 43 12.54 -8.91 -0.23
CA VAL A 43 12.50 -10.20 -0.95
C VAL A 43 11.21 -10.33 -1.74
N LEU A 44 10.07 -10.06 -1.10
CA LEU A 44 8.75 -10.08 -1.74
C LEU A 44 8.68 -9.12 -2.92
N GLY A 45 9.18 -7.89 -2.77
CA GLY A 45 9.22 -6.90 -3.85
C GLY A 45 10.07 -7.34 -5.04
N ARG A 46 11.25 -7.94 -4.80
CA ARG A 46 12.10 -8.46 -5.87
C ARG A 46 11.46 -9.64 -6.60
N TRP A 47 10.81 -10.55 -5.88
CA TRP A 47 10.03 -11.63 -6.47
C TRP A 47 8.85 -11.11 -7.28
N ALA A 48 8.05 -10.20 -6.74
CA ALA A 48 6.94 -9.57 -7.43
C ALA A 48 7.41 -8.89 -8.72
N TYR A 49 8.52 -8.15 -8.69
CA TYR A 49 9.12 -7.57 -9.89
C TYR A 49 9.53 -8.62 -10.93
N PHE A 50 10.10 -9.75 -10.50
CA PHE A 50 10.43 -10.85 -11.40
C PHE A 50 9.20 -11.41 -12.12
N VAL A 51 8.10 -11.62 -11.37
CA VAL A 51 6.84 -12.14 -11.90
C VAL A 51 6.18 -11.14 -12.85
N THR A 52 6.30 -9.84 -12.58
CA THR A 52 5.67 -8.78 -13.40
C THR A 52 6.47 -8.43 -14.66
N ARG A 53 7.76 -8.80 -14.76
CA ARG A 53 8.59 -8.50 -15.94
C ARG A 53 7.98 -8.89 -17.30
N PRO A 54 7.41 -10.09 -17.48
CA PRO A 54 6.76 -10.45 -18.75
C PRO A 54 5.54 -9.58 -19.04
N LEU A 55 4.72 -9.28 -18.02
CA LEU A 55 3.54 -8.40 -18.15
C LEU A 55 3.96 -6.98 -18.53
N LEU A 56 5.04 -6.48 -17.94
CA LEU A 56 5.60 -5.18 -18.29
C LEU A 56 6.03 -5.13 -19.76
N ARG A 57 6.69 -6.17 -20.28
CA ARG A 57 7.07 -6.24 -21.70
C ARG A 57 5.83 -6.19 -22.60
N VAL A 58 4.78 -6.93 -22.26
CA VAL A 58 3.51 -6.91 -23.00
C VAL A 58 2.89 -5.50 -22.94
N ALA A 59 2.82 -4.88 -21.77
CA ALA A 59 2.28 -3.54 -21.61
C ALA A 59 3.01 -2.49 -22.46
N ILE A 60 4.35 -2.53 -22.49
CA ILE A 60 5.17 -1.64 -23.33
C ILE A 60 4.94 -1.93 -24.82
N THR A 61 4.87 -3.21 -25.23
CA THR A 61 4.60 -3.59 -26.63
C THR A 61 3.23 -3.10 -27.10
N LEU A 62 2.22 -3.18 -26.23
CA LEU A 62 0.88 -2.68 -26.48
C LEU A 62 0.75 -1.15 -26.33
N ARG A 63 1.86 -0.45 -26.02
CA ARG A 63 1.92 1.00 -25.81
C ARG A 63 0.94 1.51 -24.74
N LEU A 64 0.72 0.71 -23.69
CA LEU A 64 -0.13 1.14 -22.57
C LEU A 64 0.56 2.31 -21.85
N THR A 65 -0.25 3.34 -21.54
CA THR A 65 0.26 4.48 -20.76
C THR A 65 0.28 4.16 -19.25
N ALA A 66 1.24 4.72 -18.52
CA ALA A 66 1.30 4.58 -17.07
C ALA A 66 -0.03 4.97 -16.41
N ASN A 67 -0.60 6.11 -16.78
CA ASN A 67 -1.88 6.60 -16.23
C ASN A 67 -3.06 5.63 -16.48
N ALA A 68 -3.08 4.93 -17.64
CA ALA A 68 -4.12 3.94 -17.90
C ALA A 68 -3.97 2.73 -16.95
N VAL A 69 -2.76 2.27 -16.69
CA VAL A 69 -2.50 1.17 -15.76
C VAL A 69 -2.80 1.58 -14.31
N THR A 70 -2.42 2.80 -13.92
CA THR A 70 -2.80 3.38 -12.61
C THR A 70 -4.32 3.43 -12.44
N ALA A 71 -5.07 3.87 -13.46
CA ALA A 71 -6.53 3.92 -13.41
C ALA A 71 -7.17 2.51 -13.28
N VAL A 72 -6.63 1.53 -14.02
CA VAL A 72 -7.05 0.11 -13.89
C VAL A 72 -6.74 -0.41 -12.50
N GLY A 73 -5.54 -0.17 -11.98
CA GLY A 73 -5.13 -0.56 -10.63
C GLY A 73 -6.06 0.01 -9.56
N ALA A 74 -6.41 1.30 -9.69
CA ALA A 74 -7.36 1.94 -8.80
C ALA A 74 -8.77 1.32 -8.89
N ALA A 75 -9.28 1.06 -10.10
CA ALA A 75 -10.57 0.41 -10.28
C ALA A 75 -10.60 -1.00 -9.64
N VAL A 76 -9.53 -1.78 -9.80
CA VAL A 76 -9.37 -3.09 -9.16
C VAL A 76 -9.32 -2.98 -7.64
N ALA A 77 -8.61 -1.98 -7.11
CA ALA A 77 -8.52 -1.76 -5.66
C ALA A 77 -9.87 -1.27 -5.07
N LEU A 78 -10.63 -0.44 -5.80
CA LEU A 78 -11.99 -0.07 -5.41
C LEU A 78 -12.93 -1.27 -5.41
N ALA A 79 -12.82 -2.15 -6.42
CA ALA A 79 -13.56 -3.42 -6.45
C ALA A 79 -13.18 -4.33 -5.25
N ALA A 80 -11.90 -4.36 -4.84
CA ALA A 80 -11.47 -5.06 -3.64
C ALA A 80 -12.22 -4.57 -2.40
N GLY A 81 -12.38 -3.24 -2.25
CA GLY A 81 -13.22 -2.65 -1.20
C GLY A 81 -14.67 -3.10 -1.27
N GLY A 82 -15.26 -3.18 -2.46
CA GLY A 82 -16.62 -3.70 -2.68
C GLY A 82 -16.77 -5.17 -2.26
N PHE A 83 -15.83 -6.03 -2.65
CA PHE A 83 -15.82 -7.44 -2.21
C PHE A 83 -15.59 -7.56 -0.71
N ALA A 84 -14.75 -6.72 -0.12
CA ALA A 84 -14.59 -6.65 1.32
C ALA A 84 -15.91 -6.30 2.01
N ALA A 85 -16.67 -5.33 1.49
CA ALA A 85 -17.94 -4.87 2.06
C ALA A 85 -19.03 -5.97 2.10
N VAL A 86 -19.00 -6.90 1.16
CA VAL A 86 -19.96 -8.03 1.13
C VAL A 86 -19.41 -9.29 1.83
N GLY A 87 -18.28 -9.18 2.54
CA GLY A 87 -17.68 -10.29 3.29
C GLY A 87 -16.94 -11.33 2.45
N GLU A 88 -16.72 -11.07 1.17
CA GLU A 88 -15.94 -11.93 0.26
C GLU A 88 -14.44 -11.59 0.34
N TRP A 89 -13.88 -11.71 1.56
CA TRP A 89 -12.52 -11.26 1.87
C TRP A 89 -11.44 -11.95 1.05
N GLY A 90 -11.62 -13.22 0.65
CA GLY A 90 -10.68 -13.91 -0.23
C GLY A 90 -10.57 -13.25 -1.61
N TRP A 91 -11.70 -12.88 -2.22
CA TRP A 91 -11.71 -12.12 -3.47
C TRP A 91 -11.13 -10.73 -3.31
N ALA A 92 -11.44 -10.04 -2.20
CA ALA A 92 -10.84 -8.75 -1.89
C ALA A 92 -9.31 -8.84 -1.80
N GLY A 93 -8.77 -9.87 -1.14
CA GLY A 93 -7.33 -10.12 -1.07
C GLY A 93 -6.69 -10.40 -2.43
N ILE A 94 -7.35 -11.21 -3.28
CA ILE A 94 -6.90 -11.48 -4.66
C ILE A 94 -6.83 -10.18 -5.47
N LEU A 95 -7.89 -9.37 -5.44
CA LEU A 95 -7.92 -8.10 -6.16
C LEU A 95 -6.87 -7.11 -5.63
N LEU A 96 -6.60 -7.12 -4.32
CA LEU A 96 -5.56 -6.29 -3.74
C LEU A 96 -4.15 -6.69 -4.24
N VAL A 97 -3.89 -7.98 -4.47
CA VAL A 97 -2.66 -8.45 -5.14
C VAL A 97 -2.56 -7.88 -6.55
N PHE A 98 -3.64 -7.99 -7.34
CA PHE A 98 -3.64 -7.47 -8.71
C PHE A 98 -3.49 -5.94 -8.77
N GLY A 99 -4.16 -5.20 -7.87
CA GLY A 99 -3.99 -3.75 -7.73
C GLY A 99 -2.54 -3.37 -7.45
N SER A 100 -1.90 -4.07 -6.50
CA SER A 100 -0.49 -3.86 -6.18
C SER A 100 0.47 -4.17 -7.34
N TRP A 101 0.12 -5.12 -8.21
CA TRP A 101 0.87 -5.37 -9.42
C TRP A 101 0.71 -4.25 -10.46
N CYS A 102 -0.49 -3.66 -10.58
CA CYS A 102 -0.69 -2.49 -11.44
C CYS A 102 0.18 -1.31 -11.00
N ASP A 103 0.25 -1.00 -9.69
CA ASP A 103 1.13 0.04 -9.13
C ASP A 103 2.62 -0.23 -9.44
N LEU A 104 3.04 -1.50 -9.45
CA LEU A 104 4.40 -1.84 -9.80
C LEU A 104 4.68 -1.63 -11.30
N ILE A 105 3.71 -1.99 -12.16
CA ILE A 105 3.83 -1.92 -13.62
C ILE A 105 3.78 -0.48 -14.13
N ASP A 106 2.87 0.36 -13.61
CA ASP A 106 2.72 1.75 -14.07
C ASP A 106 3.98 2.59 -13.80
N GLY A 107 4.56 2.44 -12.61
CA GLY A 107 5.83 3.05 -12.27
C GLY A 107 6.99 2.58 -13.17
N GLU A 108 7.00 1.31 -13.60
CA GLU A 108 8.00 0.80 -14.56
C GLU A 108 7.75 1.35 -15.97
N ILE A 109 6.49 1.41 -16.42
CA ILE A 109 6.14 2.01 -17.72
C ILE A 109 6.58 3.47 -17.74
N ALA A 110 6.23 4.27 -16.71
CA ALA A 110 6.59 5.68 -16.62
C ALA A 110 8.11 5.88 -16.72
N ARG A 111 8.89 5.01 -16.06
CA ARG A 111 10.36 5.02 -16.12
C ARG A 111 10.89 4.64 -17.51
N ALA A 112 10.38 3.57 -18.08
CA ALA A 112 10.82 3.05 -19.37
C ALA A 112 10.49 3.99 -20.53
N THR A 113 9.40 4.76 -20.43
CA THR A 113 8.94 5.69 -21.46
C THR A 113 9.36 7.14 -21.22
N GLY A 114 10.03 7.44 -20.10
CA GLY A 114 10.41 8.81 -19.74
C GLY A 114 9.25 9.74 -19.43
N THR A 115 8.05 9.19 -19.13
CA THR A 115 6.83 9.95 -18.86
C THR A 115 6.62 10.26 -17.38
N GLN A 116 7.66 10.12 -16.55
CA GLN A 116 7.61 10.50 -15.14
C GLN A 116 7.30 11.99 -14.99
N GLY A 117 6.34 12.32 -14.13
CA GLY A 117 5.99 13.71 -13.90
C GLY A 117 5.17 13.92 -12.62
N LYS A 118 5.13 15.19 -12.16
CA LYS A 118 4.42 15.58 -10.94
C LYS A 118 2.92 15.28 -11.03
N ALA A 119 2.31 15.43 -12.20
CA ALA A 119 0.90 15.16 -12.42
C ALA A 119 0.57 13.66 -12.24
N GLY A 120 1.39 12.76 -12.79
CA GLY A 120 1.25 11.32 -12.58
C GLY A 120 1.43 10.92 -11.11
N ALA A 121 2.48 11.42 -10.45
CA ALA A 121 2.71 11.17 -9.04
C ALA A 121 1.59 11.72 -8.13
N PHE A 122 0.98 12.85 -8.49
CA PHE A 122 -0.18 13.39 -7.79
C PHE A 122 -1.40 12.46 -7.95
N LEU A 123 -1.70 12.04 -9.18
CA LEU A 123 -2.82 11.15 -9.48
C LEU A 123 -2.67 9.82 -8.74
N ASP A 124 -1.54 9.15 -8.90
CA ASP A 124 -1.20 7.90 -8.23
C ASP A 124 -1.38 8.01 -6.70
N SER A 125 -0.78 9.03 -6.10
CA SER A 125 -0.88 9.22 -4.67
C SER A 125 -2.32 9.44 -4.16
N ASN A 126 -3.20 10.06 -4.94
CA ASN A 126 -4.61 10.24 -4.56
C ASN A 126 -5.43 8.97 -4.76
N LEU A 127 -5.22 8.25 -5.87
CA LEU A 127 -5.88 6.98 -6.14
C LEU A 127 -5.52 5.92 -5.09
N ASP A 128 -4.29 5.94 -4.61
CA ASP A 128 -3.84 5.14 -3.47
C ASP A 128 -4.68 5.37 -2.22
N ARG A 129 -4.99 6.62 -1.87
CA ARG A 129 -5.81 6.95 -0.69
C ARG A 129 -7.25 6.53 -0.88
N LEU A 130 -7.81 6.76 -2.08
CA LEU A 130 -9.14 6.28 -2.40
C LEU A 130 -9.26 4.77 -2.28
N SER A 131 -8.23 4.03 -2.71
CA SER A 131 -8.15 2.58 -2.57
C SER A 131 -8.09 2.13 -1.11
N GLU A 132 -7.28 2.80 -0.28
CA GLU A 132 -7.24 2.53 1.17
C GLU A 132 -8.60 2.84 1.82
N ILE A 133 -9.24 3.95 1.45
CA ILE A 133 -10.58 4.31 1.97
C ILE A 133 -11.59 3.22 1.62
N ALA A 134 -11.66 2.81 0.36
CA ALA A 134 -12.59 1.78 -0.08
C ALA A 134 -12.38 0.45 0.64
N LEU A 135 -11.12 0.04 0.81
CA LEU A 135 -10.76 -1.22 1.46
C LEU A 135 -11.18 -1.23 2.94
N PHE A 136 -10.78 -0.22 3.70
CA PHE A 136 -11.09 -0.15 5.13
C PHE A 136 -12.58 0.11 5.38
N ALA A 137 -13.24 0.90 4.54
CA ALA A 137 -14.69 1.09 4.61
C ALA A 137 -15.43 -0.22 4.34
N GLY A 138 -14.98 -1.00 3.34
CA GLY A 138 -15.50 -2.33 3.07
C GLY A 138 -15.31 -3.29 4.24
N LEU A 139 -14.14 -3.32 4.87
CA LEU A 139 -13.89 -4.10 6.08
C LEU A 139 -14.80 -3.66 7.23
N ALA A 140 -14.90 -2.34 7.48
CA ALA A 140 -15.76 -1.83 8.55
C ALA A 140 -17.24 -2.20 8.36
N ALA A 141 -17.69 -2.30 7.10
CA ALA A 141 -19.07 -2.67 6.76
C ALA A 141 -19.35 -4.17 6.93
N SER A 142 -18.35 -5.04 6.76
CA SER A 142 -18.53 -6.49 6.75
C SER A 142 -18.09 -7.21 8.02
N LEU A 143 -17.28 -6.56 8.87
CA LEU A 143 -16.85 -7.16 10.13
C LEU A 143 -18.04 -7.26 11.11
N PRO A 144 -18.22 -8.41 11.78
CA PRO A 144 -19.45 -8.72 12.49
C PRO A 144 -19.65 -7.88 13.77
N ASP A 145 -18.55 -7.51 14.41
CA ASP A 145 -18.57 -6.84 15.70
C ASP A 145 -18.26 -5.35 15.59
N ARG A 146 -18.92 -4.55 16.43
CA ARG A 146 -18.67 -3.10 16.50
C ARG A 146 -17.19 -2.77 16.81
N SER A 147 -16.54 -3.56 17.67
CA SER A 147 -15.12 -3.39 17.99
C SER A 147 -14.25 -3.57 16.75
N ALA A 148 -14.50 -4.62 15.96
CA ALA A 148 -13.78 -4.89 14.73
C ALA A 148 -13.96 -3.77 13.69
N SER A 149 -15.19 -3.24 13.55
CA SER A 149 -15.46 -2.09 12.68
C SER A 149 -14.73 -0.82 13.16
N ILE A 150 -14.64 -0.60 14.48
CA ILE A 150 -13.89 0.54 15.05
C ILE A 150 -12.39 0.40 14.73
N TRP A 151 -11.81 -0.80 14.83
CA TRP A 151 -10.43 -1.03 14.45
C TRP A 151 -10.17 -0.76 12.96
N ALA A 152 -11.10 -1.13 12.07
CA ALA A 152 -10.98 -0.85 10.64
C ALA A 152 -11.00 0.68 10.36
N VAL A 153 -11.91 1.42 11.00
CA VAL A 153 -11.98 2.89 10.89
C VAL A 153 -10.73 3.56 11.49
N ALA A 154 -10.24 3.08 12.63
CA ALA A 154 -9.04 3.59 13.26
C ALA A 154 -7.78 3.32 12.40
N ALA A 155 -7.71 2.14 11.76
CA ALA A 155 -6.66 1.81 10.81
C ALA A 155 -6.69 2.73 9.58
N LEU A 156 -7.85 3.05 9.05
CA LEU A 156 -8.01 4.04 7.98
C LEU A 156 -7.50 5.41 8.42
N ALA A 157 -8.00 5.91 9.54
CA ALA A 157 -7.64 7.24 10.03
C ALA A 157 -6.13 7.38 10.27
N SER A 158 -5.52 6.39 10.93
CA SER A 158 -4.07 6.39 11.17
C SER A 158 -3.27 6.27 9.88
N SER A 159 -3.71 5.47 8.91
CA SER A 159 -3.08 5.33 7.59
C SER A 159 -3.08 6.64 6.79
N LEU A 160 -4.20 7.34 6.79
CA LEU A 160 -4.31 8.66 6.15
C LEU A 160 -3.44 9.70 6.85
N MET A 161 -3.35 9.66 8.20
CA MET A 161 -2.47 10.56 8.95
C MET A 161 -0.99 10.36 8.64
N VAL A 162 -0.53 9.13 8.43
CA VAL A 162 0.85 8.85 7.96
C VAL A 162 1.14 9.57 6.64
N SER A 163 0.19 9.47 5.70
CA SER A 163 0.30 10.07 4.37
C SER A 163 0.18 11.60 4.43
N TYR A 164 -0.78 12.11 5.20
CA TYR A 164 -1.00 13.55 5.39
C TYR A 164 0.21 14.24 6.03
N ALA A 165 0.75 13.68 7.12
CA ALA A 165 1.91 14.25 7.79
C ALA A 165 3.10 14.39 6.83
N ARG A 166 3.34 13.38 5.98
CA ARG A 166 4.38 13.43 4.95
C ARG A 166 4.10 14.54 3.93
N ALA A 167 2.93 14.51 3.30
CA ALA A 167 2.58 15.48 2.26
C ALA A 167 2.60 16.92 2.79
N ARG A 168 2.15 17.13 4.03
CA ARG A 168 2.18 18.44 4.68
C ARG A 168 3.60 18.90 4.97
N GLY A 169 4.49 18.00 5.46
CA GLY A 169 5.89 18.32 5.69
C GLY A 169 6.62 18.70 4.38
N GLU A 170 6.44 17.90 3.33
CA GLU A 170 7.01 18.17 2.01
C GLU A 170 6.47 19.48 1.43
N GLY A 171 5.18 19.78 1.61
CA GLY A 171 4.56 21.06 1.22
C GLY A 171 5.09 22.28 2.00
N LEU A 172 5.71 22.08 3.15
CA LEU A 172 6.40 23.11 3.94
C LEU A 172 7.92 23.13 3.68
N GLY A 173 8.40 22.39 2.67
CA GLY A 173 9.81 22.35 2.32
C GLY A 173 10.67 21.48 3.25
N VAL A 174 10.05 20.58 4.03
CA VAL A 174 10.75 19.65 4.92
C VAL A 174 10.66 18.25 4.35
N GLU A 175 11.80 17.66 4.01
CA GLU A 175 11.86 16.27 3.58
C GLU A 175 11.50 15.33 4.73
N CYS A 176 10.55 14.43 4.50
CA CYS A 176 10.13 13.46 5.49
C CYS A 176 10.87 12.13 5.30
N PRO A 177 11.64 11.67 6.29
CA PRO A 177 12.35 10.41 6.18
C PRO A 177 11.40 9.20 6.13
N ASN A 178 11.81 8.18 5.40
CA ASN A 178 11.10 6.91 5.34
C ASN A 178 11.38 6.10 6.60
N PHE A 179 10.37 5.85 7.41
CA PHE A 179 10.44 4.97 8.59
C PHE A 179 9.06 4.48 9.01
N GLY A 180 9.06 3.41 9.80
CA GLY A 180 7.85 2.86 10.42
C GLY A 180 6.94 2.09 9.46
N MET A 181 5.65 2.11 9.72
CA MET A 181 4.63 1.38 8.96
C MET A 181 4.18 2.19 7.74
N GLU A 182 4.97 2.13 6.68
CA GLU A 182 4.63 2.72 5.38
C GLU A 182 3.52 1.93 4.66
N ARG A 183 2.96 2.49 3.57
CA ARG A 183 1.87 1.87 2.80
C ARG A 183 2.14 0.42 2.39
N PRO A 184 3.31 0.03 1.86
CA PRO A 184 3.58 -1.36 1.50
C PRO A 184 3.41 -2.34 2.66
N HIS A 185 3.82 -1.94 3.87
CA HIS A 185 3.67 -2.79 5.06
C HIS A 185 2.21 -3.04 5.40
N ARG A 186 1.37 -1.98 5.34
CA ARG A 186 -0.07 -2.07 5.62
C ARG A 186 -0.79 -2.92 4.58
N VAL A 187 -0.52 -2.65 3.29
CA VAL A 187 -1.13 -3.39 2.17
C VAL A 187 -0.78 -4.87 2.25
N VAL A 188 0.49 -5.21 2.47
CA VAL A 188 0.94 -6.61 2.58
C VAL A 188 0.28 -7.31 3.77
N LEU A 189 0.22 -6.66 4.93
CA LEU A 189 -0.43 -7.24 6.11
C LEU A 189 -1.91 -7.54 5.87
N LEU A 190 -2.66 -6.56 5.35
CA LEU A 190 -4.09 -6.72 5.06
C LEU A 190 -4.34 -7.75 3.94
N MET A 191 -3.52 -7.74 2.92
CA MET A 191 -3.57 -8.71 1.83
C MET A 191 -3.44 -10.13 2.35
N PHE A 192 -2.45 -10.42 3.19
CA PHE A 192 -2.30 -11.74 3.79
C PHE A 192 -3.47 -12.06 4.72
N ALA A 193 -3.91 -11.13 5.57
CA ALA A 193 -5.06 -11.36 6.43
C ALA A 193 -6.31 -11.71 5.62
N MET A 194 -6.59 -11.01 4.51
CA MET A 194 -7.73 -11.29 3.64
C MET A 194 -7.61 -12.62 2.89
N LEU A 195 -6.41 -12.96 2.40
CA LEU A 195 -6.19 -14.24 1.71
C LEU A 195 -6.34 -15.43 2.64
N PHE A 196 -5.94 -15.30 3.91
CA PHE A 196 -6.03 -16.41 4.87
C PHE A 196 -7.35 -16.47 5.64
N ALA A 197 -8.08 -15.37 5.77
CA ALA A 197 -9.36 -15.32 6.47
C ALA A 197 -10.37 -16.41 6.03
N PRO A 198 -10.49 -16.77 4.71
CA PRO A 198 -11.40 -17.83 4.25
C PRO A 198 -11.11 -19.24 4.78
N PHE A 199 -9.89 -19.50 5.26
CA PHE A 199 -9.45 -20.82 5.73
C PHE A 199 -9.52 -20.96 7.24
N VAL A 200 -9.76 -19.87 7.97
CA VAL A 200 -9.87 -19.89 9.43
C VAL A 200 -11.33 -20.18 9.80
N PRO A 201 -11.62 -21.28 10.53
CA PRO A 201 -12.98 -21.70 10.83
C PRO A 201 -13.70 -20.74 11.79
N GLY A 202 -15.02 -20.75 11.75
CA GLY A 202 -15.89 -19.97 12.64
C GLY A 202 -15.67 -18.46 12.51
N ALA A 203 -15.61 -17.78 13.63
CA ALA A 203 -15.32 -16.33 13.69
C ALA A 203 -13.83 -15.99 13.49
N GLY A 204 -12.95 -16.97 13.37
CA GLY A 204 -11.51 -16.77 13.34
C GLY A 204 -11.03 -15.91 12.16
N GLY A 205 -11.69 -15.99 11.00
CA GLY A 205 -11.37 -15.13 9.86
C GLY A 205 -11.62 -13.65 10.15
N ALA A 206 -12.72 -13.32 10.83
CA ALA A 206 -13.01 -11.95 11.26
C ALA A 206 -12.01 -11.46 12.33
N LEU A 207 -11.67 -12.32 13.29
CA LEU A 207 -10.66 -12.03 14.31
C LEU A 207 -9.28 -11.78 13.71
N LEU A 208 -8.91 -12.53 12.67
CA LEU A 208 -7.65 -12.29 11.94
C LEU A 208 -7.62 -10.91 11.30
N LEU A 209 -8.73 -10.49 10.67
CA LEU A 209 -8.85 -9.16 10.05
C LEU A 209 -8.90 -8.05 11.09
N GLU A 210 -9.62 -8.25 12.20
CA GLU A 210 -9.63 -7.31 13.32
C GLU A 210 -8.21 -7.11 13.89
N GLY A 211 -7.49 -8.21 14.13
CA GLY A 211 -6.10 -8.17 14.57
C GLY A 211 -5.18 -7.45 13.59
N ALA A 212 -5.34 -7.69 12.29
CA ALA A 212 -4.59 -6.96 11.26
C ALA A 212 -4.89 -5.46 11.30
N CYS A 213 -6.16 -5.06 11.43
CA CYS A 213 -6.55 -3.66 11.57
C CYS A 213 -5.98 -3.03 12.85
N ALA A 214 -5.98 -3.75 13.97
CA ALA A 214 -5.39 -3.28 15.23
C ALA A 214 -3.87 -3.05 15.08
N VAL A 215 -3.14 -3.98 14.45
CA VAL A 215 -1.70 -3.84 14.17
C VAL A 215 -1.45 -2.64 13.26
N VAL A 216 -2.26 -2.46 12.20
CA VAL A 216 -2.16 -1.28 11.33
C VAL A 216 -2.41 -0.01 12.13
N THR A 217 -3.44 0.03 12.96
CA THR A 217 -3.77 1.21 13.79
C THR A 217 -2.59 1.62 14.66
N VAL A 218 -2.04 0.68 15.42
CA VAL A 218 -0.92 0.96 16.35
C VAL A 218 0.33 1.40 15.57
N GLY A 219 0.71 0.63 14.55
CA GLY A 219 1.93 0.90 13.78
C GLY A 219 1.84 2.19 12.97
N ALA A 220 0.69 2.47 12.33
CA ALA A 220 0.50 3.71 11.58
C ALA A 220 0.38 4.92 12.50
N SER A 221 -0.30 4.82 13.66
CA SER A 221 -0.36 5.90 14.64
C SER A 221 1.03 6.26 15.16
N ALA A 222 1.83 5.26 15.56
CA ALA A 222 3.21 5.49 15.99
C ALA A 222 4.05 6.16 14.89
N THR A 223 3.87 5.72 13.64
CA THR A 223 4.56 6.30 12.48
C THR A 223 4.13 7.74 12.23
N ALA A 224 2.82 8.04 12.28
CA ALA A 224 2.29 9.39 12.07
C ALA A 224 2.81 10.35 13.15
N LEU A 225 2.75 9.95 14.43
CA LEU A 225 3.28 10.73 15.55
C LEU A 225 4.79 10.98 15.39
N GLY A 226 5.56 9.95 15.05
CA GLY A 226 6.99 10.10 14.82
C GLY A 226 7.30 11.07 13.67
N ARG A 227 6.54 11.02 12.56
CA ARG A 227 6.65 11.99 11.46
C ARG A 227 6.34 13.41 11.91
N MET A 228 5.26 13.59 12.65
CA MET A 228 4.88 14.91 13.18
C MET A 228 5.98 15.51 14.06
N ILE A 229 6.57 14.70 14.96
CA ILE A 229 7.67 15.13 15.83
C ILE A 229 8.90 15.54 14.99
N VAL A 230 9.32 14.70 14.06
CA VAL A 230 10.51 14.95 13.22
C VAL A 230 10.32 16.22 12.37
N ILE A 231 9.16 16.35 11.70
CA ILE A 231 8.86 17.50 10.86
C ILE A 231 8.82 18.77 11.70
N HIS A 232 8.14 18.76 12.86
CA HIS A 232 8.09 19.90 13.76
C HIS A 232 9.48 20.33 14.24
N GLN A 233 10.34 19.39 14.60
CA GLN A 233 11.71 19.69 15.03
C GLN A 233 12.54 20.32 13.89
N ARG A 234 12.38 19.81 12.65
CA ARG A 234 13.10 20.34 11.49
C ARG A 234 12.64 21.75 11.15
N LEU A 235 11.33 22.03 11.18
CA LEU A 235 10.79 23.37 10.98
C LEU A 235 11.33 24.37 12.02
N ARG A 236 11.28 23.99 13.30
CA ARG A 236 11.87 24.84 14.37
C ARG A 236 13.35 25.15 14.16
N ARG A 237 14.14 24.19 13.68
CA ARG A 237 15.55 24.42 13.38
C ARG A 237 15.74 25.38 12.20
N GLN A 238 14.87 25.34 11.19
CA GLN A 238 14.88 26.29 10.08
C GLN A 238 14.54 27.71 10.54
N GLU A 239 13.59 27.88 11.47
CA GLU A 239 13.22 29.17 12.05
C GLU A 239 14.32 29.77 12.95
N GLN A 240 15.12 28.95 13.60
CA GLN A 240 16.21 29.34 14.52
C GLN A 240 17.57 29.51 13.83
N GLY A 241 17.71 29.17 12.54
CA GLY A 241 18.94 29.31 11.78
C GLY A 241 19.30 30.79 11.51
N PRO A 242 20.56 31.13 11.10
CA PRO A 242 21.08 32.50 11.01
C PRO A 242 20.42 33.41 9.95
N GLY A 243 19.17 33.16 9.58
CA GLY A 243 18.36 33.96 8.64
C GLY A 243 16.91 34.15 9.08
N GLY A 244 16.51 33.70 10.26
CA GLY A 244 15.17 33.94 10.82
C GLY A 244 15.02 35.38 11.28
N SER A 245 14.59 36.26 10.37
CA SER A 245 14.11 37.61 10.73
C SER A 245 12.89 37.43 11.63
N GLY A 246 13.05 37.67 12.93
CA GLY A 246 11.94 37.85 13.85
C GLY A 246 10.96 38.88 13.32
N PRO A 247 9.69 38.86 13.75
CA PRO A 247 8.71 39.84 13.31
C PRO A 247 9.25 41.23 13.65
N ALA A 248 9.43 42.06 12.61
CA ALA A 248 9.75 43.46 12.77
C ALA A 248 8.69 44.09 13.67
N GLY A 249 9.11 44.50 14.87
CA GLY A 249 8.24 45.22 15.80
C GLY A 249 7.71 46.46 15.13
N SER A 250 6.40 46.50 14.92
CA SER A 250 5.69 47.73 14.63
C SER A 250 5.68 48.58 15.89
N ALA A 251 6.50 49.64 15.88
CA ALA A 251 6.31 50.79 16.73
C ALA A 251 5.23 51.69 16.13
#